data_872bed6e9b777df91892d4dd99b29aac
#
_entry.id   872bed6e9b777df91892d4dd99b29aac
#
_cell.length_a   1.000
_cell.length_b   1.000
_cell.length_c   1.000
_cell.angle_alpha   90.00
_cell.angle_beta   90.00
_cell.angle_gamma   90.00
#
_symmetry.space_group_name_H-M   'P 1'
#
loop_
_entity.id
_entity.type
_entity.pdbx_description
1 polymer ?
#
loop_
_entity_poly.entity_id
_entity_poly.type
_entity_poly.pdbx_seq_one_letter_code
_entity_poly.pdbx_strand_id
1 'polypeptide(L)'
;VRIQRVGEEHRLVVERLAQLERHDLSEFRGYTPSPDGLYAFERLPLFFSEPDRRVYLIHQDSTLAGFTMTRRLADGATSIGGFFVVRALRRNGVGQRAALELLRSQPGRWAIAFQEENAGAARFWRGFATAAVGSAWTEERRPVPGKPEIPPDTWLLLDTRDLLG
;
A
#
# COMPACT_ATOMS: atom_id res chain seq x y z
N VAL A 1 -10.99 7.88 -11.09
CA VAL A 1 -10.17 6.83 -10.47
C VAL A 1 -11.09 5.74 -9.93
N ARG A 2 -10.78 4.52 -10.24
CA ARG A 2 -11.47 3.37 -9.68
C ARG A 2 -10.46 2.31 -9.27
N ILE A 3 -10.85 1.48 -8.30
CA ILE A 3 -10.10 0.29 -7.95
C ILE A 3 -10.92 -0.94 -8.38
N GLN A 4 -10.22 -1.96 -8.83
CA GLN A 4 -10.82 -3.21 -9.29
C GLN A 4 -10.21 -4.35 -8.50
N ARG A 5 -11.02 -5.07 -7.72
CA ARG A 5 -10.55 -6.27 -7.05
C ARG A 5 -10.24 -7.34 -8.09
N VAL A 6 -9.08 -7.96 -7.98
CA VAL A 6 -8.61 -8.96 -8.95
C VAL A 6 -8.12 -10.22 -8.25
N GLY A 7 -8.06 -11.31 -9.02
CA GLY A 7 -7.55 -12.60 -8.55
C GLY A 7 -6.47 -13.12 -9.50
N GLU A 8 -6.34 -14.45 -9.56
CA GLU A 8 -5.30 -15.12 -10.34
C GLU A 8 -5.26 -14.71 -11.82
N GLU A 9 -6.41 -14.36 -12.40
CA GLU A 9 -6.50 -13.95 -13.81
C GLU A 9 -5.69 -12.67 -14.11
N HIS A 10 -5.39 -11.87 -13.10
CA HIS A 10 -4.60 -10.64 -13.25
C HIS A 10 -3.24 -10.72 -12.55
N ARG A 11 -2.84 -11.90 -12.08
CA ARG A 11 -1.62 -12.06 -11.28
C ARG A 11 -0.37 -11.56 -12.01
N LEU A 12 -0.22 -11.86 -13.30
CA LEU A 12 0.95 -11.42 -14.06
C LEU A 12 1.05 -9.90 -14.13
N VAL A 13 -0.08 -9.22 -14.32
CA VAL A 13 -0.11 -7.74 -14.32
C VAL A 13 0.37 -7.20 -12.96
N VAL A 14 -0.14 -7.77 -11.87
CA VAL A 14 0.25 -7.37 -10.51
C VAL A 14 1.73 -7.64 -10.26
N GLU A 15 2.23 -8.80 -10.66
CA GLU A 15 3.66 -9.15 -10.50
C GLU A 15 4.56 -8.14 -11.21
N ARG A 16 4.19 -7.72 -12.42
CA ARG A 16 4.95 -6.73 -13.19
C ARG A 16 4.95 -5.36 -12.52
N LEU A 17 3.80 -4.90 -12.05
CA LEU A 17 3.70 -3.64 -11.32
C LEU A 17 4.44 -3.70 -9.98
N ALA A 18 4.41 -4.84 -9.31
CA ALA A 18 5.13 -5.04 -8.06
C ALA A 18 6.64 -4.93 -8.23
N GLN A 19 7.18 -5.36 -9.38
CA GLN A 19 8.61 -5.18 -9.69
C GLN A 19 8.98 -3.69 -9.76
N LEU A 20 8.11 -2.87 -10.34
CA LEU A 20 8.35 -1.42 -10.38
C LEU A 20 8.30 -0.81 -8.98
N GLU A 21 7.37 -1.24 -8.15
CA GLU A 21 7.31 -0.81 -6.76
C GLU A 21 8.57 -1.21 -5.99
N ARG A 22 9.02 -2.46 -6.15
CA ARG A 22 10.24 -2.95 -5.50
C ARG A 22 11.46 -2.16 -5.92
N HIS A 23 11.54 -1.78 -7.18
CA HIS A 23 12.62 -0.92 -7.67
C HIS A 23 12.59 0.44 -6.97
N ASP A 24 11.43 1.08 -6.88
CA ASP A 24 11.30 2.36 -6.19
C ASP A 24 11.70 2.24 -4.70
N LEU A 25 11.25 1.20 -4.02
CA LEU A 25 11.55 0.99 -2.60
C LEU A 25 13.02 0.63 -2.34
N SER A 26 13.72 0.07 -3.32
CA SER A 26 15.13 -0.30 -3.19
C SER A 26 16.02 0.90 -2.91
N GLU A 27 15.62 2.10 -3.32
CA GLU A 27 16.33 3.33 -3.00
C GLU A 27 16.50 3.51 -1.48
N PHE A 28 15.51 3.08 -0.69
CA PHE A 28 15.48 3.28 0.75
C PHE A 28 15.93 2.06 1.55
N ARG A 29 15.73 0.86 1.03
CA ARG A 29 16.07 -0.39 1.71
C ARG A 29 17.30 -1.09 1.16
N GLY A 30 17.81 -0.65 0.02
CA GLY A 30 19.06 -1.11 -0.55
C GLY A 30 19.04 -2.52 -1.12
N TYR A 31 17.86 -3.14 -1.30
CA TYR A 31 17.85 -4.46 -1.94
C TYR A 31 18.10 -4.36 -3.44
N THR A 32 18.69 -5.41 -3.96
CA THR A 32 19.10 -5.52 -5.37
C THR A 32 18.40 -6.72 -6.01
N PRO A 33 18.30 -6.74 -7.34
CA PRO A 33 17.68 -7.88 -8.02
C PRO A 33 18.54 -9.12 -7.94
N SER A 34 17.92 -10.28 -8.10
CA SER A 34 18.58 -11.55 -8.30
C SER A 34 19.25 -11.59 -9.68
N PRO A 35 20.10 -12.61 -9.96
CA PRO A 35 20.78 -12.71 -11.28
C PRO A 35 19.83 -12.77 -12.49
N ASP A 36 18.58 -13.16 -12.30
CA ASP A 36 17.57 -13.15 -13.35
C ASP A 36 16.90 -11.79 -13.55
N GLY A 37 17.32 -10.77 -12.80
CA GLY A 37 16.82 -9.41 -12.94
C GLY A 37 15.52 -9.12 -12.17
N LEU A 38 15.10 -10.00 -11.29
CA LEU A 38 13.85 -9.84 -10.54
C LEU A 38 14.13 -9.52 -9.07
N TYR A 39 13.38 -8.57 -8.53
CA TYR A 39 13.35 -8.32 -7.09
C TYR A 39 12.52 -9.39 -6.39
N ALA A 40 12.99 -9.87 -5.26
CA ALA A 40 12.24 -10.83 -4.45
C ALA A 40 10.99 -10.19 -3.86
N PHE A 41 9.86 -10.88 -3.96
CA PHE A 41 8.61 -10.50 -3.30
C PHE A 41 7.94 -11.80 -2.80
N GLU A 42 8.51 -12.36 -1.75
CA GLU A 42 8.15 -13.69 -1.25
C GLU A 42 6.69 -13.79 -0.82
N ARG A 43 6.11 -12.70 -0.29
CA ARG A 43 4.74 -12.71 0.21
C ARG A 43 3.68 -12.47 -0.87
N LEU A 44 4.09 -12.09 -2.08
CA LEU A 44 3.12 -11.79 -3.14
C LEU A 44 2.15 -12.94 -3.42
N PRO A 45 2.59 -14.20 -3.51
CA PRO A 45 1.65 -15.32 -3.73
C PRO A 45 0.56 -15.43 -2.68
N LEU A 46 0.86 -15.06 -1.42
CA LEU A 46 -0.11 -15.14 -0.32
C LEU A 46 -1.30 -14.21 -0.54
N PHE A 47 -1.11 -13.09 -1.23
CA PHE A 47 -2.19 -12.14 -1.51
C PHE A 47 -3.23 -12.71 -2.49
N PHE A 48 -2.85 -13.75 -3.23
CA PHE A 48 -3.75 -14.44 -4.15
C PHE A 48 -4.36 -15.71 -3.55
N SER A 49 -3.79 -16.27 -2.48
CA SER A 49 -4.20 -17.55 -1.91
C SER A 49 -4.91 -17.44 -0.56
N GLU A 50 -4.58 -16.44 0.26
CA GLU A 50 -5.15 -16.32 1.60
C GLU A 50 -6.44 -15.50 1.59
N PRO A 51 -7.52 -15.93 2.30
CA PRO A 51 -8.84 -15.31 2.20
C PRO A 51 -8.93 -13.91 2.81
N ASP A 52 -8.04 -13.56 3.75
CA ASP A 52 -7.99 -12.25 4.41
C ASP A 52 -7.06 -11.26 3.70
N ARG A 53 -6.56 -11.63 2.52
CA ARG A 53 -5.73 -10.77 1.68
C ARG A 53 -6.45 -10.47 0.37
N ARG A 54 -6.28 -9.25 -0.11
CA ARG A 54 -6.94 -8.78 -1.33
C ARG A 54 -5.97 -8.01 -2.21
N VAL A 55 -6.19 -8.11 -3.52
CA VAL A 55 -5.40 -7.37 -4.51
C VAL A 55 -6.35 -6.55 -5.37
N TYR A 56 -5.94 -5.32 -5.67
CA TYR A 56 -6.69 -4.41 -6.51
C TYR A 56 -5.79 -3.81 -7.58
N LEU A 57 -6.31 -3.64 -8.78
CA LEU A 57 -5.73 -2.77 -9.79
C LEU A 57 -6.32 -1.37 -9.66
N ILE A 58 -5.51 -0.36 -9.88
CA ILE A 58 -5.92 1.04 -9.87
C ILE A 58 -5.99 1.51 -11.31
N HIS A 59 -7.10 2.13 -11.67
CA HIS A 59 -7.31 2.68 -13.01
C HIS A 59 -7.67 4.17 -12.92
N GLN A 60 -7.12 4.94 -13.85
CA GLN A 60 -7.60 6.28 -14.13
C GLN A 60 -8.24 6.24 -15.51
N ASP A 61 -9.56 6.40 -15.56
CA ASP A 61 -10.34 6.18 -16.78
C ASP A 61 -10.06 4.76 -17.31
N SER A 62 -9.60 4.59 -18.54
CA SER A 62 -9.24 3.31 -19.11
C SER A 62 -7.77 2.94 -18.92
N THR A 63 -6.96 3.81 -18.29
CA THR A 63 -5.52 3.62 -18.14
C THR A 63 -5.22 2.87 -16.86
N LEU A 64 -4.39 1.82 -16.96
CA LEU A 64 -3.84 1.13 -15.80
C LEU A 64 -2.87 2.06 -15.08
N ALA A 65 -3.19 2.42 -13.83
CA ALA A 65 -2.44 3.40 -13.05
C ALA A 65 -1.56 2.77 -11.98
N GLY A 66 -1.89 1.56 -11.50
CA GLY A 66 -1.10 0.95 -10.44
C GLY A 66 -1.83 -0.22 -9.80
N PHE A 67 -1.39 -0.58 -8.59
CA PHE A 67 -2.01 -1.65 -7.81
C PHE A 67 -1.92 -1.34 -6.33
N THR A 68 -2.74 -2.04 -5.55
CA THR A 68 -2.64 -2.04 -4.10
C THR A 68 -3.05 -3.40 -3.55
N MET A 69 -2.54 -3.73 -2.39
CA MET A 69 -2.83 -4.99 -1.70
C MET A 69 -3.14 -4.71 -0.25
N THR A 70 -4.11 -5.45 0.28
CA THR A 70 -4.50 -5.35 1.69
C THR A 70 -4.42 -6.70 2.38
N ARG A 71 -4.22 -6.66 3.68
CA ARG A 71 -4.28 -7.83 4.55
C ARG A 71 -4.92 -7.47 5.88
N ARG A 72 -5.54 -8.43 6.52
CA ARG A 72 -6.06 -8.25 7.87
C ARG A 72 -4.99 -8.60 8.88
N LEU A 73 -4.82 -7.72 9.87
CA LEU A 73 -3.89 -7.93 10.97
C LEU A 73 -4.55 -8.76 12.07
N ALA A 74 -3.74 -9.26 13.01
CA ALA A 74 -4.21 -10.09 14.11
C ALA A 74 -5.25 -9.40 14.99
N ASP A 75 -5.16 -8.07 15.14
CA ASP A 75 -6.11 -7.28 15.94
C ASP A 75 -7.39 -6.92 15.17
N GLY A 76 -7.55 -7.37 13.95
CA GLY A 76 -8.72 -7.11 13.10
C GLY A 76 -8.65 -5.86 12.25
N ALA A 77 -7.61 -5.04 12.38
CA ALA A 77 -7.42 -3.88 11.50
C ALA A 77 -7.02 -4.34 10.10
N THR A 78 -7.40 -3.57 9.08
CA THR A 78 -6.93 -3.79 7.71
C THR A 78 -5.66 -2.97 7.48
N SER A 79 -4.67 -3.58 6.86
CA SER A 79 -3.40 -2.93 6.52
C SER A 79 -3.14 -2.99 5.02
N ILE A 80 -2.28 -2.10 4.56
CA ILE A 80 -1.86 -2.06 3.16
C ILE A 80 -0.53 -2.80 3.05
N GLY A 81 -0.50 -3.84 2.20
CA GLY A 81 0.71 -4.64 1.93
C GLY A 81 1.52 -4.14 0.74
N GLY A 82 0.95 -3.28 -0.07
CA GLY A 82 1.58 -2.64 -1.21
C GLY A 82 0.67 -1.56 -1.77
N PHE A 83 1.25 -0.47 -2.24
CA PHE A 83 0.50 0.62 -2.85
C PHE A 83 1.43 1.33 -3.85
N PHE A 84 1.06 1.29 -5.11
CA PHE A 84 1.92 1.82 -6.16
C PHE A 84 1.10 2.48 -7.27
N VAL A 85 1.49 3.69 -7.63
CA VAL A 85 0.97 4.42 -8.79
C VAL A 85 2.14 4.69 -9.72
N VAL A 86 1.98 4.41 -11.01
CA VAL A 86 3.03 4.65 -12.00
C VAL A 86 3.42 6.13 -12.03
N ARG A 87 4.70 6.42 -12.24
CA ARG A 87 5.23 7.80 -12.10
C ARG A 87 4.52 8.82 -12.97
N ALA A 88 4.15 8.45 -14.20
CA ALA A 88 3.48 9.36 -15.13
C ALA A 88 2.13 9.87 -14.61
N LEU A 89 1.50 9.16 -13.69
CA LEU A 89 0.18 9.50 -13.15
C LEU A 89 0.24 10.00 -11.70
N ARG A 90 1.42 10.20 -11.16
CA ARG A 90 1.59 10.75 -9.81
C ARG A 90 1.34 12.26 -9.80
N ARG A 91 1.04 12.81 -8.61
CA ARG A 91 0.82 14.24 -8.35
C ARG A 91 -0.45 14.83 -9.00
N ASN A 92 -1.32 13.97 -9.50
CA ASN A 92 -2.63 14.35 -10.04
C ASN A 92 -3.78 13.85 -9.14
N GLY A 93 -3.48 13.50 -7.89
CA GLY A 93 -4.47 13.03 -6.94
C GLY A 93 -4.94 11.59 -7.15
N VAL A 94 -4.35 10.85 -8.08
CA VAL A 94 -4.72 9.45 -8.35
C VAL A 94 -4.52 8.59 -7.12
N GLY A 95 -3.34 8.70 -6.48
CA GLY A 95 -3.04 7.92 -5.28
C GLY A 95 -4.00 8.21 -4.14
N GLN A 96 -4.29 9.48 -3.88
CA GLN A 96 -5.19 9.86 -2.80
C GLN A 96 -6.62 9.37 -3.04
N ARG A 97 -7.13 9.49 -4.26
CA ARG A 97 -8.46 9.00 -4.61
C ARG A 97 -8.53 7.47 -4.54
N ALA A 98 -7.50 6.79 -5.01
CA ALA A 98 -7.43 5.32 -4.92
C ALA A 98 -7.39 4.86 -3.46
N ALA A 99 -6.60 5.51 -2.62
CA ALA A 99 -6.53 5.19 -1.19
C ALA A 99 -7.89 5.38 -0.51
N LEU A 100 -8.61 6.46 -0.83
CA LEU A 100 -9.94 6.71 -0.27
C LEU A 100 -10.94 5.62 -0.70
N GLU A 101 -10.95 5.26 -1.97
CA GLU A 101 -11.80 4.17 -2.46
C GLU A 101 -11.45 2.84 -1.79
N LEU A 102 -10.16 2.60 -1.56
CA LEU A 102 -9.71 1.40 -0.86
C LEU A 102 -10.27 1.34 0.56
N LEU A 103 -10.17 2.43 1.32
CA LEU A 103 -10.73 2.49 2.67
C LEU A 103 -12.24 2.25 2.66
N ARG A 104 -12.95 2.88 1.73
CA ARG A 104 -14.40 2.70 1.60
C ARG A 104 -14.79 1.27 1.25
N SER A 105 -13.93 0.54 0.55
CA SER A 105 -14.21 -0.85 0.15
C SER A 105 -14.13 -1.84 1.32
N GLN A 106 -13.48 -1.46 2.41
CA GLN A 106 -13.30 -2.32 3.59
C GLN A 106 -13.49 -1.50 4.87
N PRO A 107 -14.76 -1.20 5.25
CA PRO A 107 -15.04 -0.41 6.44
C PRO A 107 -14.45 -1.00 7.72
N GLY A 108 -14.04 -0.14 8.64
CA GLY A 108 -13.48 -0.52 9.94
C GLY A 108 -12.16 0.19 10.23
N ARG A 109 -11.36 -0.42 11.11
CA ARG A 109 -10.07 0.11 11.53
C ARG A 109 -9.00 -0.20 10.48
N TRP A 110 -8.13 0.78 10.25
CA TRP A 110 -6.99 0.67 9.34
C TRP A 110 -5.69 0.97 10.06
N ALA A 111 -4.64 0.26 9.65
CA ALA A 111 -3.28 0.50 10.12
C ALA A 111 -2.37 0.52 8.88
N ILE A 112 -1.82 1.69 8.57
CA ILE A 112 -1.04 1.93 7.36
C ILE A 112 0.41 2.19 7.74
N ALA A 113 1.32 1.32 7.26
CA ALA A 113 2.73 1.42 7.59
C ALA A 113 3.53 2.06 6.45
N PHE A 114 4.53 2.85 6.82
CA PHE A 114 5.52 3.36 5.89
C PHE A 114 6.86 3.54 6.59
N GLN A 115 7.89 3.69 5.76
CA GLN A 115 9.26 3.93 6.23
C GLN A 115 9.52 5.43 6.29
N GLU A 116 9.99 5.95 7.43
CA GLU A 116 10.29 7.38 7.56
C GLU A 116 11.36 7.86 6.58
N GLU A 117 12.32 7.01 6.25
CA GLU A 117 13.35 7.33 5.25
C GLU A 117 12.78 7.55 3.85
N ASN A 118 11.59 7.02 3.57
CA ASN A 118 10.85 7.33 2.35
C ASN A 118 10.01 8.58 2.58
N ALA A 119 10.62 9.74 2.41
CA ALA A 119 9.98 11.02 2.70
C ALA A 119 8.73 11.27 1.86
N GLY A 120 8.70 10.77 0.63
CA GLY A 120 7.53 10.87 -0.24
C GLY A 120 6.34 10.10 0.30
N ALA A 121 6.56 8.86 0.74
CA ALA A 121 5.52 8.03 1.33
C ALA A 121 5.02 8.62 2.67
N ALA A 122 5.94 9.08 3.52
CA ALA A 122 5.60 9.71 4.79
C ALA A 122 4.67 10.91 4.58
N ARG A 123 5.03 11.78 3.65
CA ARG A 123 4.23 12.96 3.31
C ARG A 123 2.87 12.59 2.72
N PHE A 124 2.87 11.61 1.82
CA PHE A 124 1.63 11.15 1.18
C PHE A 124 0.65 10.58 2.20
N TRP A 125 1.08 9.65 3.04
CA TRP A 125 0.17 8.99 3.97
C TRP A 125 -0.32 9.90 5.09
N ARG A 126 0.53 10.77 5.65
CA ARG A 126 0.08 11.75 6.64
C ARG A 126 -0.90 12.75 6.04
N GLY A 127 -0.62 13.24 4.84
CA GLY A 127 -1.54 14.13 4.13
C GLY A 127 -2.86 13.45 3.79
N PHE A 128 -2.81 12.20 3.34
CA PHE A 128 -4.00 11.40 3.09
C PHE A 128 -4.85 11.22 4.36
N ALA A 129 -4.23 10.84 5.47
CA ALA A 129 -4.95 10.63 6.73
C ALA A 129 -5.68 11.91 7.16
N THR A 130 -5.01 13.05 7.11
CA THR A 130 -5.62 14.34 7.44
C THR A 130 -6.77 14.69 6.49
N ALA A 131 -6.60 14.47 5.20
CA ALA A 131 -7.66 14.73 4.22
C ALA A 131 -8.86 13.79 4.43
N ALA A 132 -8.62 12.56 4.82
CA ALA A 132 -9.66 11.54 4.97
C ALA A 132 -10.46 11.68 6.28
N VAL A 133 -9.81 11.90 7.41
CA VAL A 133 -10.44 11.86 8.75
C VAL A 133 -10.13 13.09 9.61
N GLY A 134 -9.56 14.16 9.04
CA GLY A 134 -9.20 15.36 9.80
C GLY A 134 -8.13 15.03 10.85
N SER A 135 -8.44 15.28 12.11
CA SER A 135 -7.53 15.00 13.24
C SER A 135 -7.73 13.60 13.85
N ALA A 136 -8.64 12.79 13.31
CA ALA A 136 -9.02 11.51 13.90
C ALA A 136 -8.07 10.37 13.50
N TRP A 137 -6.79 10.63 13.51
CA TRP A 137 -5.77 9.60 13.28
C TRP A 137 -4.63 9.77 14.29
N THR A 138 -3.96 8.65 14.57
CA THR A 138 -2.80 8.62 15.44
C THR A 138 -1.67 7.89 14.74
N GLU A 139 -0.46 8.02 15.25
CA GLU A 139 0.66 7.25 14.74
C GLU A 139 1.46 6.62 15.87
N GLU A 140 2.10 5.51 15.55
CA GLU A 140 3.00 4.81 16.45
C GLU A 140 4.13 4.18 15.67
N ARG A 141 5.22 3.85 16.35
CA ARG A 141 6.35 3.15 15.77
C ARG A 141 6.34 1.71 16.21
N ARG A 142 6.56 0.81 15.25
CA ARG A 142 6.64 -0.64 15.52
C ARG A 142 7.90 -1.20 14.88
N PRO A 143 8.68 -2.01 15.63
CA PRO A 143 9.85 -2.69 15.06
C PRO A 143 9.45 -3.55 13.88
N VAL A 144 10.34 -3.65 12.88
CA VAL A 144 10.14 -4.58 11.76
C VAL A 144 10.40 -5.99 12.28
N PRO A 145 9.43 -6.91 12.18
CA PRO A 145 9.58 -8.26 12.73
C PRO A 145 10.82 -8.99 12.20
N GLY A 146 11.65 -9.53 13.10
CA GLY A 146 12.83 -10.28 12.73
C GLY A 146 14.00 -9.47 12.19
N LYS A 147 13.90 -8.14 12.19
CA LYS A 147 14.93 -7.24 11.64
C LYS A 147 15.21 -6.08 12.60
N PRO A 148 15.77 -6.32 13.77
CA PRO A 148 16.02 -5.27 14.76
C PRO A 148 17.06 -4.23 14.32
N GLU A 149 17.87 -4.54 13.31
CA GLU A 149 18.90 -3.65 12.76
C GLU A 149 18.33 -2.57 11.85
N ILE A 150 17.10 -2.72 11.35
CA ILE A 150 16.45 -1.68 10.55
C ILE A 150 15.58 -0.78 11.43
N PRO A 151 15.44 0.53 11.06
CA PRO A 151 14.57 1.44 11.80
C PRO A 151 13.13 0.92 11.83
N PRO A 152 12.39 1.17 12.92
CA PRO A 152 10.98 0.78 12.99
C PRO A 152 10.16 1.51 11.92
N ASP A 153 9.10 0.84 11.44
CA ASP A 153 8.13 1.48 10.57
C ASP A 153 7.23 2.42 11.39
N THR A 154 6.75 3.47 10.74
CA THR A 154 5.70 4.32 11.27
C THR A 154 4.35 3.77 10.82
N TRP A 155 3.41 3.65 11.75
CA TRP A 155 2.06 3.15 11.49
C TRP A 155 1.04 4.25 11.78
N LEU A 156 0.20 4.55 10.80
CA LEU A 156 -0.95 5.44 10.98
C LEU A 156 -2.18 4.61 11.29
N LEU A 157 -2.91 5.00 12.32
CA LEU A 157 -4.11 4.31 12.78
C LEU A 157 -5.32 5.22 12.58
N LEU A 158 -6.32 4.72 11.89
CA LEU A 158 -7.56 5.45 11.65
C LEU A 158 -8.74 4.49 11.47
N ASP A 159 -9.96 5.04 11.46
CA ASP A 159 -11.18 4.26 11.32
C ASP A 159 -12.09 4.91 10.27
N THR A 160 -12.68 4.09 9.39
CA THR A 160 -13.53 4.61 8.32
C THR A 160 -14.81 5.29 8.83
N ARG A 161 -15.24 5.04 10.07
CA ARG A 161 -16.37 5.77 10.67
C ARG A 161 -16.09 7.27 10.81
N ASP A 162 -14.83 7.66 10.81
CA ASP A 162 -14.38 9.05 10.94
C ASP A 162 -14.17 9.75 9.60
N LEU A 163 -14.45 9.08 8.47
CA LEU A 163 -14.29 9.65 7.14
C LEU A 163 -15.12 10.91 6.97
N LEU A 164 -14.49 11.97 6.48
CA LEU A 164 -15.13 13.24 6.16
C LEU A 164 -15.88 13.14 4.82
N GLY A 165 -17.09 13.62 4.79
CA GLY A 165 -17.90 13.65 3.58
C GLY A 165 -18.34 12.31 3.08
#